data_2f4e06a05b8dfb6ffe078e43095dfc80
#
_entry.id   2f4e06a05b8dfb6ffe078e43095dfc80
#
_cell.length_a   1.000
_cell.length_b   1.000
_cell.length_c   1.000
_cell.angle_alpha   90.00
_cell.angle_beta   90.00
_cell.angle_gamma   90.00
#
_symmetry.space_group_name_H-M   'P 1'
#
loop_
_entity.id
_entity.type
_entity.pdbx_description
1 polymer ?
#
loop_
_entity_poly.entity_id
_entity_poly.type
_entity_poly.pdbx_seq_one_letter_code
_entity_poly.pdbx_strand_id
1 'polypeptide(L)'
;EVFGMDGSCRSDFDHRSVAHEVLKRVRLGRRIAKVHTGRMQVLFTHRGIMPLLMALQSALNGKTALEGASPLAGRIGQQVLDPRVCICDDPTVDWALGSCPIDGEGVQSRRTPLIEAGIVKGFYYDLQTAGRAGTSTTGNGFRRTGAGDYFEGQPTPALTNAMVAPGSESLDDMITSMDEGIIVDQVMGAGQGNILTGDFSVNVHLGFKVEKGKIVGRIKDTLVAGNAIETLNDVAAIGNRAERDF
;
A
#
# COMPACT_ATOMS: atom_id res chain seq x y z
N GLU A 1 -3.68 2.05 -22.19
CA GLU A 1 -2.75 3.14 -21.89
C GLU A 1 -1.72 2.65 -20.89
N VAL A 2 -0.47 3.10 -20.99
CA VAL A 2 0.59 2.80 -20.02
C VAL A 2 1.20 4.14 -19.65
N PHE A 3 1.26 4.43 -18.38
CA PHE A 3 1.87 5.64 -17.86
C PHE A 3 2.93 5.32 -16.79
N GLY A 4 3.82 6.26 -16.57
CA GLY A 4 4.78 6.25 -15.46
C GLY A 4 4.79 7.60 -14.81
N MET A 5 4.91 7.61 -13.51
CA MET A 5 5.03 8.80 -12.69
C MET A 5 6.09 8.56 -11.63
N ASP A 6 6.82 9.59 -11.31
CA ASP A 6 7.74 9.62 -10.18
C ASP A 6 7.74 11.03 -9.61
N GLY A 7 8.05 11.18 -8.34
CA GLY A 7 8.08 12.45 -7.64
C GLY A 7 9.23 12.52 -6.64
N SER A 8 9.79 13.69 -6.46
CA SER A 8 10.88 13.91 -5.51
C SER A 8 10.83 15.34 -4.97
N CYS A 9 11.16 15.49 -3.70
CA CYS A 9 11.46 16.81 -3.12
C CYS A 9 12.88 17.29 -3.46
N ARG A 10 13.66 16.50 -4.22
CA ARG A 10 15.00 16.87 -4.72
C ARG A 10 14.93 17.33 -6.16
N SER A 11 15.95 18.04 -6.59
CA SER A 11 16.12 18.47 -7.98
C SER A 11 16.75 17.40 -8.90
N ASP A 12 17.17 16.27 -8.34
CA ASP A 12 17.87 15.18 -9.04
C ASP A 12 16.92 14.11 -9.62
N PHE A 13 15.84 14.56 -10.22
CA PHE A 13 14.82 13.68 -10.81
C PHE A 13 15.35 12.96 -12.06
N ASP A 14 15.29 11.63 -12.07
CA ASP A 14 15.70 10.80 -13.22
C ASP A 14 14.53 10.48 -14.17
N HIS A 15 14.25 11.43 -15.07
CA HIS A 15 13.23 11.25 -16.11
C HIS A 15 13.52 10.09 -17.08
N ARG A 16 14.79 9.67 -17.21
CA ARG A 16 15.17 8.56 -18.11
C ARG A 16 14.76 7.22 -17.54
N SER A 17 14.86 7.05 -16.23
CA SER A 17 14.40 5.83 -15.57
C SER A 17 12.89 5.67 -15.75
N VAL A 18 12.10 6.74 -15.58
CA VAL A 18 10.65 6.72 -15.82
C VAL A 18 10.32 6.32 -17.26
N ALA A 19 11.01 6.93 -18.24
CA ALA A 19 10.81 6.59 -19.64
C ALA A 19 11.17 5.11 -19.95
N HIS A 20 12.27 4.62 -19.36
CA HIS A 20 12.69 3.22 -19.52
C HIS A 20 11.65 2.24 -18.97
N GLU A 21 11.12 2.50 -17.77
CA GLU A 21 10.07 1.67 -17.16
C GLU A 21 8.78 1.65 -17.99
N VAL A 22 8.36 2.79 -18.54
CA VAL A 22 7.18 2.85 -19.43
C VAL A 22 7.44 2.01 -20.70
N LEU A 23 8.61 2.17 -21.33
CA LEU A 23 8.96 1.39 -22.52
C LEU A 23 9.03 -0.11 -22.25
N LYS A 24 9.56 -0.53 -21.10
CA LYS A 24 9.59 -1.95 -20.67
C LYS A 24 8.16 -2.50 -20.59
N ARG A 25 7.23 -1.79 -19.94
CA ARG A 25 5.83 -2.20 -19.83
C ARG A 25 5.12 -2.26 -21.18
N VAL A 26 5.35 -1.28 -22.05
CA VAL A 26 4.79 -1.28 -23.40
C VAL A 26 5.28 -2.50 -24.20
N ARG A 27 6.55 -2.87 -24.07
CA ARG A 27 7.11 -4.06 -24.73
C ARG A 27 6.48 -5.36 -24.21
N LEU A 28 6.36 -5.50 -22.88
CA LEU A 28 5.72 -6.65 -22.25
C LEU A 28 4.21 -6.74 -22.62
N GLY A 29 3.56 -5.61 -22.81
CA GLY A 29 2.13 -5.51 -23.12
C GLY A 29 1.75 -5.77 -24.57
N ARG A 30 2.69 -6.07 -25.48
CA ARG A 30 2.42 -6.29 -26.91
C ARG A 30 1.56 -7.52 -27.20
N ARG A 31 1.71 -8.57 -26.40
CA ARG A 31 0.90 -9.80 -26.51
C ARG A 31 -0.20 -9.77 -25.48
N ILE A 32 -1.39 -10.25 -25.85
CA ILE A 32 -2.50 -10.43 -24.91
C ILE A 32 -2.51 -11.90 -24.48
N ALA A 33 -2.57 -12.12 -23.17
CA ALA A 33 -2.73 -13.43 -22.57
C ALA A 33 -4.13 -13.55 -21.94
N LYS A 34 -4.72 -14.74 -22.02
CA LYS A 34 -6.00 -15.04 -21.38
C LYS A 34 -5.74 -15.60 -19.98
N VAL A 35 -6.55 -15.16 -19.02
CA VAL A 35 -6.55 -15.66 -17.63
C VAL A 35 -7.89 -16.34 -17.38
N HIS A 36 -7.88 -17.48 -16.72
CA HIS A 36 -9.11 -18.13 -16.26
C HIS A 36 -9.57 -17.54 -14.91
N THR A 37 -10.84 -17.61 -14.62
CA THR A 37 -11.36 -17.21 -13.32
C THR A 37 -11.04 -18.29 -12.29
N GLY A 38 -10.44 -17.90 -11.17
CA GLY A 38 -10.08 -18.83 -10.09
C GLY A 38 -9.11 -18.22 -9.09
N ARG A 39 -8.77 -18.98 -8.07
CA ARG A 39 -7.68 -18.62 -7.15
C ARG A 39 -6.35 -18.91 -7.82
N MET A 40 -5.42 -17.95 -7.72
CA MET A 40 -4.09 -18.07 -8.28
C MET A 40 -3.10 -17.18 -7.52
N GLN A 41 -1.82 -17.37 -7.77
CA GLN A 41 -0.78 -16.48 -7.25
C GLN A 41 -0.90 -15.10 -7.89
N VAL A 42 -0.83 -14.06 -7.05
CA VAL A 42 -0.87 -12.67 -7.50
C VAL A 42 0.34 -11.94 -6.96
N LEU A 43 1.13 -11.37 -7.86
CA LEU A 43 2.23 -10.47 -7.53
C LEU A 43 1.75 -9.04 -7.71
N PHE A 44 1.64 -8.30 -6.62
CA PHE A 44 1.35 -6.88 -6.65
C PHE A 44 2.65 -6.07 -6.75
N THR A 45 2.78 -5.22 -7.76
CA THR A 45 3.86 -4.22 -7.77
C THR A 45 3.54 -3.09 -6.78
N HIS A 46 4.49 -2.18 -6.54
CA HIS A 46 4.26 -1.01 -5.68
C HIS A 46 3.05 -0.17 -6.11
N ARG A 47 2.70 -0.11 -7.40
CA ARG A 47 1.50 0.58 -7.91
C ARG A 47 0.24 -0.27 -7.79
N GLY A 48 0.38 -1.58 -7.96
CA GLY A 48 -0.74 -2.51 -7.92
C GLY A 48 -1.26 -2.80 -6.51
N ILE A 49 -0.44 -2.58 -5.47
CA ILE A 49 -0.74 -2.92 -4.07
C ILE A 49 -1.72 -1.95 -3.40
N MET A 50 -2.05 -0.83 -4.01
CA MET A 50 -2.89 0.22 -3.44
C MET A 50 -4.18 -0.27 -2.76
N PRO A 51 -4.96 -1.23 -3.30
CA PRO A 51 -6.17 -1.70 -2.64
C PRO A 51 -5.91 -2.31 -1.26
N LEU A 52 -4.80 -3.04 -1.10
CA LEU A 52 -4.40 -3.63 0.17
C LEU A 52 -3.94 -2.56 1.16
N LEU A 53 -3.15 -1.59 0.68
CA LEU A 53 -2.65 -0.49 1.53
C LEU A 53 -3.78 0.43 2.00
N MET A 54 -4.77 0.73 1.16
CA MET A 54 -5.94 1.54 1.56
C MET A 54 -6.76 0.84 2.65
N ALA A 55 -6.96 -0.46 2.54
CA ALA A 55 -7.66 -1.24 3.55
C ALA A 55 -6.88 -1.26 4.88
N LEU A 56 -5.56 -1.48 4.83
CA LEU A 56 -4.71 -1.42 6.03
C LEU A 56 -4.65 -0.02 6.64
N GLN A 57 -4.57 1.02 5.83
CA GLN A 57 -4.63 2.40 6.30
C GLN A 57 -5.93 2.65 7.07
N SER A 58 -7.06 2.22 6.57
CA SER A 58 -8.34 2.32 7.28
C SER A 58 -8.35 1.49 8.56
N ALA A 59 -7.88 0.25 8.49
CA ALA A 59 -7.86 -0.67 9.64
C ALA A 59 -6.94 -0.21 10.78
N LEU A 60 -5.83 0.47 10.46
CA LEU A 60 -4.85 0.96 11.43
C LEU A 60 -5.12 2.41 11.89
N ASN A 61 -6.18 3.04 11.40
CA ASN A 61 -6.59 4.38 11.81
C ASN A 61 -7.23 4.33 13.21
N GLY A 62 -6.68 5.10 14.16
CA GLY A 62 -7.17 5.16 15.53
C GLY A 62 -8.62 5.59 15.66
N LYS A 63 -9.11 6.49 14.78
CA LYS A 63 -10.51 6.89 14.74
C LYS A 63 -11.42 5.72 14.33
N THR A 64 -11.06 5.01 13.27
CA THR A 64 -11.80 3.83 12.80
C THR A 64 -11.84 2.73 13.88
N ALA A 65 -10.74 2.55 14.62
CA ALA A 65 -10.67 1.61 15.73
C ALA A 65 -11.58 2.01 16.90
N LEU A 66 -11.61 3.29 17.27
CA LEU A 66 -12.48 3.83 18.31
C LEU A 66 -13.97 3.72 17.97
N GLU A 67 -14.32 3.86 16.71
CA GLU A 67 -15.69 3.73 16.22
C GLU A 67 -16.12 2.25 16.09
N GLY A 68 -15.24 1.31 16.39
CA GLY A 68 -15.50 -0.13 16.29
C GLY A 68 -15.60 -0.65 14.86
N ALA A 69 -15.20 0.15 13.88
CA ALA A 69 -15.27 -0.19 12.46
C ALA A 69 -13.99 -0.87 11.92
N SER A 70 -12.90 -0.84 12.70
CA SER A 70 -11.65 -1.52 12.31
C SER A 70 -11.70 -2.99 12.65
N PRO A 71 -11.36 -3.89 11.71
CA PRO A 71 -11.19 -5.32 11.98
C PRO A 71 -9.99 -5.62 12.89
N LEU A 72 -9.12 -4.64 13.14
CA LEU A 72 -7.96 -4.73 14.04
C LEU A 72 -8.21 -4.12 15.42
N ALA A 73 -9.41 -3.57 15.68
CA ALA A 73 -9.75 -3.02 16.99
C ALA A 73 -9.60 -4.09 18.08
N GLY A 74 -8.91 -3.73 19.17
CA GLY A 74 -8.64 -4.64 20.29
C GLY A 74 -7.60 -5.74 20.00
N ARG A 75 -6.90 -5.71 18.86
CA ARG A 75 -5.93 -6.74 18.47
C ARG A 75 -4.46 -6.33 18.66
N ILE A 76 -4.18 -5.27 19.43
CA ILE A 76 -2.80 -4.90 19.77
C ILE A 76 -2.10 -6.08 20.45
N GLY A 77 -0.88 -6.40 20.01
CA GLY A 77 -0.10 -7.53 20.48
C GLY A 77 -0.44 -8.87 19.86
N GLN A 78 -1.49 -8.95 19.02
CA GLN A 78 -1.86 -10.18 18.32
C GLN A 78 -1.25 -10.22 16.91
N GLN A 79 -0.87 -11.40 16.48
CA GLN A 79 -0.47 -11.64 15.09
C GLN A 79 -1.72 -11.70 14.22
N VAL A 80 -1.77 -10.86 13.19
CA VAL A 80 -2.91 -10.73 12.26
C VAL A 80 -2.50 -10.84 10.79
N LEU A 81 -1.21 -10.66 10.52
CA LEU A 81 -0.62 -10.78 9.19
C LEU A 81 0.54 -11.77 9.21
N ASP A 82 1.06 -12.13 8.05
CA ASP A 82 2.24 -12.97 7.90
C ASP A 82 3.44 -12.34 8.65
N PRO A 83 4.27 -13.12 9.35
CA PRO A 83 5.44 -12.61 10.09
C PRO A 83 6.45 -11.82 9.25
N ARG A 84 6.43 -11.95 7.93
CA ARG A 84 7.27 -11.15 7.02
C ARG A 84 6.80 -9.71 6.88
N VAL A 85 5.54 -9.42 7.22
CA VAL A 85 4.94 -8.09 7.04
C VAL A 85 5.31 -7.18 8.21
N CYS A 86 6.03 -6.11 7.90
CA CYS A 86 6.31 -5.01 8.82
C CYS A 86 5.89 -3.69 8.16
N ILE A 87 5.10 -2.89 8.88
CA ILE A 87 4.54 -1.62 8.38
C ILE A 87 4.74 -0.54 9.44
N CYS A 88 5.24 0.60 9.03
CA CYS A 88 5.33 1.79 9.86
C CYS A 88 4.92 3.04 9.08
N ASP A 89 4.60 4.10 9.81
CA ASP A 89 4.56 5.46 9.27
C ASP A 89 5.84 6.17 9.68
N ASP A 90 6.56 6.76 8.72
CA ASP A 90 7.82 7.45 9.02
C ASP A 90 7.90 8.83 8.35
N PRO A 91 7.47 9.88 9.06
CA PRO A 91 7.58 11.27 8.60
C PRO A 91 9.02 11.82 8.63
N THR A 92 10.00 11.06 9.11
CA THR A 92 11.38 11.51 9.27
C THR A 92 12.28 11.09 8.11
N VAL A 93 11.74 10.39 7.11
CA VAL A 93 12.50 9.97 5.92
C VAL A 93 12.90 11.19 5.11
N ASP A 94 14.20 11.35 4.89
CA ASP A 94 14.73 12.49 4.13
C ASP A 94 14.15 12.57 2.73
N TRP A 95 13.61 13.73 2.38
CA TRP A 95 13.10 14.06 1.05
C TRP A 95 11.92 13.21 0.55
N ALA A 96 11.25 12.46 1.42
CA ALA A 96 9.99 11.84 1.07
C ALA A 96 8.85 12.87 1.06
N LEU A 97 7.87 12.68 0.19
CA LEU A 97 6.80 13.67 -0.05
C LEU A 97 5.93 13.96 1.17
N GLY A 98 5.74 12.97 2.04
CA GLY A 98 4.96 13.11 3.26
C GLY A 98 5.79 13.52 4.49
N SER A 99 7.10 13.75 4.32
CA SER A 99 7.96 14.06 5.46
C SER A 99 7.73 15.45 6.01
N CYS A 100 7.61 15.54 7.32
CA CYS A 100 7.38 16.79 8.04
C CYS A 100 7.92 16.69 9.48
N PRO A 101 8.48 17.78 10.04
CA PRO A 101 9.02 17.78 11.41
C PRO A 101 7.91 17.82 12.48
N ILE A 102 6.75 18.36 12.14
CA ILE A 102 5.55 18.47 12.98
C ILE A 102 4.32 18.16 12.15
N ASP A 103 3.28 17.64 12.78
CA ASP A 103 1.97 17.43 12.15
C ASP A 103 1.15 18.73 12.08
N GLY A 104 -0.08 18.65 11.57
CA GLY A 104 -1.00 19.79 11.46
C GLY A 104 -1.57 20.31 12.81
N GLU A 105 -1.26 19.64 13.90
CA GLU A 105 -1.63 20.03 15.28
C GLU A 105 -0.43 20.57 16.08
N GLY A 106 0.77 20.66 15.45
CA GLY A 106 1.99 21.12 16.10
C GLY A 106 2.69 20.04 16.93
N VAL A 107 2.30 18.78 16.81
CA VAL A 107 2.95 17.66 17.49
C VAL A 107 4.17 17.21 16.71
N GLN A 108 5.28 16.96 17.42
CA GLN A 108 6.50 16.45 16.80
C GLN A 108 6.24 15.12 16.10
N SER A 109 6.55 15.05 14.83
CA SER A 109 6.46 13.85 14.02
C SER A 109 7.52 12.83 14.41
N ARG A 110 7.15 11.55 14.39
CA ARG A 110 8.06 10.44 14.73
C ARG A 110 7.70 9.17 13.96
N ARG A 111 8.69 8.32 13.78
CA ARG A 111 8.43 6.98 13.24
C ARG A 111 7.50 6.21 14.16
N THR A 112 6.38 5.73 13.63
CA THR A 112 5.33 5.01 14.34
C THR A 112 5.23 3.59 13.80
N PRO A 113 5.65 2.55 14.55
CA PRO A 113 5.45 1.17 14.15
C PRO A 113 3.97 0.81 14.28
N LEU A 114 3.40 0.26 13.22
CA LEU A 114 1.99 -0.15 13.15
C LEU A 114 1.85 -1.67 13.17
N ILE A 115 2.64 -2.36 12.34
CA ILE A 115 2.75 -3.82 12.28
C ILE A 115 4.24 -4.19 12.35
N GLU A 116 4.61 -5.11 13.22
CA GLU A 116 5.95 -5.71 13.26
C GLU A 116 5.84 -7.23 13.29
N ALA A 117 6.51 -7.90 12.38
CA ALA A 117 6.43 -9.35 12.21
C ALA A 117 4.98 -9.88 12.19
N GLY A 118 4.08 -9.18 11.49
CA GLY A 118 2.65 -9.51 11.41
C GLY A 118 1.84 -9.17 12.67
N ILE A 119 2.46 -8.65 13.73
CA ILE A 119 1.82 -8.32 15.01
C ILE A 119 1.39 -6.85 15.03
N VAL A 120 0.15 -6.57 15.41
CA VAL A 120 -0.35 -5.20 15.58
C VAL A 120 0.38 -4.54 16.76
N LYS A 121 1.11 -3.46 16.50
CA LYS A 121 1.83 -2.69 17.52
C LYS A 121 1.03 -1.50 18.03
N GLY A 122 0.19 -0.93 17.18
CA GLY A 122 -0.64 0.22 17.51
C GLY A 122 -1.42 0.75 16.33
N PHE A 123 -2.06 1.87 16.58
CA PHE A 123 -2.80 2.65 15.60
C PHE A 123 -2.17 4.04 15.50
N TYR A 124 -2.40 4.75 14.42
CA TYR A 124 -1.99 6.14 14.32
C TYR A 124 -3.13 7.09 14.73
N TYR A 125 -2.77 8.15 15.45
CA TYR A 125 -3.70 9.04 16.15
C TYR A 125 -3.37 10.51 15.94
N ASP A 126 -4.41 11.35 15.84
CA ASP A 126 -4.35 12.78 16.13
C ASP A 126 -4.53 13.02 17.65
N LEU A 127 -4.52 14.29 18.09
CA LEU A 127 -4.72 14.64 19.51
C LEU A 127 -6.10 14.25 20.02
N GLN A 128 -7.14 14.50 19.22
CA GLN A 128 -8.53 14.24 19.64
C GLN A 128 -8.78 12.73 19.78
N THR A 129 -8.42 11.95 18.79
CA THR A 129 -8.64 10.49 18.83
C THR A 129 -7.77 9.82 19.87
N ALA A 130 -6.52 10.27 20.08
CA ALA A 130 -5.66 9.80 21.15
C ALA A 130 -6.26 10.04 22.54
N GLY A 131 -6.75 11.26 22.77
CA GLY A 131 -7.42 11.61 24.03
C GLY A 131 -8.65 10.73 24.31
N ARG A 132 -9.47 10.48 23.27
CA ARG A 132 -10.63 9.58 23.39
C ARG A 132 -10.24 8.11 23.61
N ALA A 133 -9.12 7.69 23.05
CA ALA A 133 -8.58 6.34 23.22
C ALA A 133 -7.83 6.14 24.56
N GLY A 134 -7.62 7.21 25.34
CA GLY A 134 -6.83 7.16 26.57
C GLY A 134 -5.34 6.87 26.33
N THR A 135 -4.81 7.30 25.17
CA THR A 135 -3.42 7.10 24.75
C THR A 135 -2.76 8.42 24.33
N SER A 136 -1.50 8.35 23.92
CA SER A 136 -0.78 9.50 23.38
C SER A 136 -0.94 9.57 21.86
N THR A 137 -1.01 10.81 21.33
CA THR A 137 -0.97 11.02 19.88
C THR A 137 0.33 10.47 19.27
N THR A 138 0.25 10.07 18.02
CA THR A 138 1.41 9.60 17.26
C THR A 138 2.07 10.69 16.41
N GLY A 139 1.51 11.92 16.41
CA GLY A 139 1.94 13.00 15.53
C GLY A 139 1.42 12.81 14.10
N ASN A 140 0.18 12.31 14.00
CA ASN A 140 -0.47 12.04 12.72
C ASN A 140 -1.76 12.86 12.53
N GLY A 141 -1.90 13.99 13.20
CA GLY A 141 -3.03 14.89 13.04
C GLY A 141 -2.87 15.83 11.83
N PHE A 142 -3.55 15.54 10.73
CA PHE A 142 -3.45 16.35 9.51
C PHE A 142 -4.81 16.84 9.01
N ARG A 143 -4.81 18.03 8.45
CA ARG A 143 -5.97 18.63 7.78
C ARG A 143 -5.93 18.28 6.30
N ARG A 144 -6.32 17.05 5.96
CA ARG A 144 -6.39 16.58 4.58
C ARG A 144 -7.85 16.50 4.18
N THR A 145 -8.37 17.52 3.55
CA THR A 145 -9.65 17.45 2.82
C THR A 145 -9.33 17.12 1.37
N GLY A 146 -9.99 16.11 0.82
CA GLY A 146 -9.79 15.76 -0.60
C GLY A 146 -10.04 16.96 -1.50
N ALA A 147 -9.10 17.32 -2.35
CA ALA A 147 -9.16 18.35 -3.41
C ALA A 147 -9.52 19.81 -2.99
N GLY A 148 -9.48 20.16 -1.70
CA GLY A 148 -9.82 21.50 -1.21
C GLY A 148 -8.78 22.11 -0.26
N ASP A 149 -9.07 23.27 0.26
CA ASP A 149 -8.20 24.01 1.16
C ASP A 149 -7.83 23.21 2.42
N TYR A 150 -6.55 22.89 2.53
CA TYR A 150 -5.97 22.12 3.63
C TYR A 150 -6.14 22.75 5.02
N PHE A 151 -6.65 23.99 5.10
CA PHE A 151 -6.70 24.76 6.33
C PHE A 151 -8.10 24.83 6.97
N GLU A 152 -9.17 24.53 6.25
CA GLU A 152 -10.54 24.66 6.73
C GLU A 152 -11.08 23.46 7.52
N GLY A 153 -10.47 22.27 7.35
CA GLY A 153 -10.90 21.05 8.04
C GLY A 153 -10.35 20.92 9.46
N GLN A 154 -11.07 20.17 10.30
CA GLN A 154 -10.50 19.69 11.55
C GLN A 154 -9.38 18.67 11.27
N PRO A 155 -8.29 18.65 12.07
CA PRO A 155 -7.31 17.58 11.98
C PRO A 155 -7.96 16.20 12.14
N THR A 156 -7.48 15.25 11.37
CA THR A 156 -7.89 13.85 11.49
C THR A 156 -6.65 12.96 11.36
N PRO A 157 -6.68 11.73 11.92
CA PRO A 157 -5.55 10.84 11.78
C PRO A 157 -5.25 10.54 10.31
N ALA A 158 -4.02 10.78 9.88
CA ALA A 158 -3.54 10.45 8.53
C ALA A 158 -2.09 10.01 8.55
N LEU A 159 -1.75 9.05 7.69
CA LEU A 159 -0.36 8.61 7.49
C LEU A 159 0.42 9.65 6.68
N THR A 160 1.71 9.72 6.90
CA THR A 160 2.65 10.56 6.17
C THR A 160 3.34 9.77 5.07
N ASN A 161 4.27 8.91 5.46
CA ASN A 161 4.97 7.98 4.58
C ASN A 161 4.72 6.56 5.10
N ALA A 162 3.63 5.93 4.65
CA ALA A 162 3.38 4.54 4.96
C ALA A 162 4.42 3.65 4.29
N MET A 163 5.18 2.91 5.06
CA MET A 163 6.30 2.10 4.59
C MET A 163 6.07 0.62 4.92
N VAL A 164 6.19 -0.21 3.90
CA VAL A 164 6.31 -1.67 4.05
C VAL A 164 7.80 -2.00 4.02
N ALA A 165 8.28 -2.71 5.03
CA ALA A 165 9.68 -3.11 5.07
C ALA A 165 10.02 -4.07 3.91
N PRO A 166 11.17 -3.89 3.24
CA PRO A 166 11.57 -4.80 2.19
C PRO A 166 11.87 -6.20 2.74
N GLY A 167 11.57 -7.23 1.94
CA GLY A 167 11.93 -8.60 2.18
C GLY A 167 13.27 -8.99 1.56
N SER A 168 13.40 -10.26 1.17
CA SER A 168 14.66 -10.83 0.64
C SER A 168 14.64 -11.06 -0.87
N GLU A 169 13.47 -11.20 -1.48
CA GLU A 169 13.34 -11.69 -2.84
C GLU A 169 13.46 -10.58 -3.89
N SER A 170 14.16 -10.83 -4.98
CA SER A 170 14.09 -9.92 -6.11
C SER A 170 12.78 -10.10 -6.89
N LEU A 171 12.36 -9.06 -7.62
CA LEU A 171 11.18 -9.16 -8.49
C LEU A 171 11.32 -10.31 -9.52
N ASP A 172 12.51 -10.49 -10.07
CA ASP A 172 12.77 -11.51 -11.07
C ASP A 172 12.73 -12.92 -10.44
N ASP A 173 13.20 -13.10 -9.20
CA ASP A 173 13.11 -14.38 -8.48
C ASP A 173 11.64 -14.69 -8.15
N MET A 174 10.88 -13.72 -7.68
CA MET A 174 9.44 -13.90 -7.43
C MET A 174 8.70 -14.31 -8.71
N ILE A 175 8.97 -13.68 -9.85
CA ILE A 175 8.36 -14.08 -11.14
C ILE A 175 8.80 -15.48 -11.53
N THR A 176 10.08 -15.80 -11.40
CA THR A 176 10.64 -17.10 -11.79
C THR A 176 10.08 -18.25 -10.94
N SER A 177 9.76 -18.00 -9.67
CA SER A 177 9.18 -19.00 -8.77
C SER A 177 7.69 -19.28 -9.02
N MET A 178 6.99 -18.42 -9.79
CA MET A 178 5.56 -18.60 -10.09
C MET A 178 5.38 -19.63 -11.22
N ASP A 179 4.68 -20.74 -10.95
CA ASP A 179 4.28 -21.68 -12.00
C ASP A 179 3.16 -21.09 -12.87
N GLU A 180 2.10 -20.62 -12.26
CA GLU A 180 1.02 -19.87 -12.91
C GLU A 180 0.50 -18.76 -12.00
N GLY A 181 0.31 -17.56 -12.55
CA GLY A 181 -0.22 -16.43 -11.80
C GLY A 181 -0.31 -15.15 -12.61
N ILE A 182 -0.57 -14.07 -11.93
CA ILE A 182 -0.65 -12.74 -12.54
C ILE A 182 0.19 -11.72 -11.78
N ILE A 183 0.71 -10.76 -12.53
CA ILE A 183 1.29 -9.53 -11.99
C ILE A 183 0.24 -8.43 -12.13
N VAL A 184 -0.10 -7.79 -11.04
CA VAL A 184 -0.96 -6.59 -11.00
C VAL A 184 -0.06 -5.37 -10.86
N ASP A 185 0.04 -4.57 -11.93
CA ASP A 185 0.93 -3.41 -11.96
C ASP A 185 0.17 -2.10 -11.78
N GLN A 186 -1.02 -1.97 -12.36
CA GLN A 186 -1.89 -0.81 -12.19
C GLN A 186 -3.34 -1.26 -12.05
N VAL A 187 -4.06 -0.59 -11.16
CA VAL A 187 -5.47 -0.89 -10.88
C VAL A 187 -6.34 0.34 -11.09
N MET A 188 -7.62 0.09 -11.32
CA MET A 188 -8.67 1.12 -11.35
C MET A 188 -9.76 0.77 -10.34
N GLY A 189 -10.28 1.77 -9.66
CA GLY A 189 -11.35 1.58 -8.68
C GLY A 189 -10.86 1.05 -7.34
N ALA A 190 -9.65 1.39 -6.91
CA ALA A 190 -9.06 0.91 -5.65
C ALA A 190 -9.94 1.16 -4.40
N GLY A 191 -10.83 2.17 -4.44
CA GLY A 191 -11.77 2.47 -3.36
C GLY A 191 -13.16 1.83 -3.52
N GLN A 192 -13.39 0.95 -4.48
CA GLN A 192 -14.72 0.36 -4.75
C GLN A 192 -15.08 -0.87 -3.92
N GLY A 193 -14.23 -1.31 -3.01
CA GLY A 193 -14.53 -2.37 -2.05
C GLY A 193 -15.10 -1.84 -0.74
N ASN A 194 -15.40 -2.73 0.19
CA ASN A 194 -15.62 -2.34 1.58
C ASN A 194 -14.29 -2.20 2.32
N ILE A 195 -13.68 -1.03 2.18
CA ILE A 195 -12.35 -0.73 2.76
C ILE A 195 -12.34 -0.96 4.29
N LEU A 196 -13.47 -0.75 4.97
CA LEU A 196 -13.58 -0.92 6.43
C LEU A 196 -13.43 -2.37 6.86
N THR A 197 -13.99 -3.32 6.09
CA THR A 197 -13.84 -4.76 6.35
C THR A 197 -12.55 -5.34 5.75
N GLY A 198 -11.84 -4.57 4.94
CA GLY A 198 -10.67 -5.01 4.21
C GLY A 198 -10.95 -5.62 2.84
N ASP A 199 -12.22 -5.68 2.42
CA ASP A 199 -12.60 -6.25 1.14
C ASP A 199 -12.25 -5.31 -0.01
N PHE A 200 -11.59 -5.84 -1.03
CA PHE A 200 -11.28 -5.12 -2.25
C PHE A 200 -11.77 -5.86 -3.49
N SER A 201 -12.14 -5.09 -4.49
CA SER A 201 -12.49 -5.57 -5.82
C SER A 201 -12.07 -4.51 -6.82
N VAL A 202 -11.05 -4.80 -7.62
CA VAL A 202 -10.43 -3.81 -8.52
C VAL A 202 -10.26 -4.35 -9.92
N ASN A 203 -10.45 -3.47 -10.91
CA ASN A 203 -10.12 -3.78 -12.28
C ASN A 203 -8.61 -3.61 -12.50
N VAL A 204 -7.99 -4.61 -13.11
CA VAL A 204 -6.58 -4.55 -13.51
C VAL A 204 -6.46 -3.70 -14.77
N HIS A 205 -5.94 -2.49 -14.61
CA HIS A 205 -5.67 -1.59 -15.75
C HIS A 205 -4.45 -2.06 -16.54
N LEU A 206 -3.38 -2.40 -15.83
CA LEU A 206 -2.18 -3.01 -16.39
C LEU A 206 -1.76 -4.20 -15.52
N GLY A 207 -1.65 -5.33 -16.14
CA GLY A 207 -1.16 -6.56 -15.50
C GLY A 207 -0.68 -7.54 -16.54
N PHE A 208 0.02 -8.56 -16.07
CA PHE A 208 0.66 -9.55 -16.95
C PHE A 208 0.39 -10.95 -16.42
N LYS A 209 0.23 -11.91 -17.33
CA LYS A 209 0.17 -13.33 -16.99
C LYS A 209 1.59 -13.90 -16.88
N VAL A 210 1.82 -14.71 -15.87
CA VAL A 210 3.03 -15.50 -15.69
C VAL A 210 2.69 -16.97 -15.89
N GLU A 211 3.51 -17.68 -16.66
CA GLU A 211 3.48 -19.14 -16.83
C GLU A 211 4.90 -19.66 -16.79
N LYS A 212 5.15 -20.66 -15.94
CA LYS A 212 6.46 -21.32 -15.76
C LYS A 212 7.60 -20.31 -15.58
N GLY A 213 7.40 -19.35 -14.69
CA GLY A 213 8.38 -18.32 -14.35
C GLY A 213 8.60 -17.25 -15.43
N LYS A 214 7.72 -17.12 -16.43
CA LYS A 214 7.89 -16.17 -17.53
C LYS A 214 6.63 -15.34 -17.77
N ILE A 215 6.81 -14.06 -18.02
CA ILE A 215 5.72 -13.19 -18.46
C ILE A 215 5.36 -13.56 -19.89
N VAL A 216 4.14 -14.05 -20.11
CA VAL A 216 3.66 -14.51 -21.43
C VAL A 216 2.82 -13.47 -22.17
N GLY A 217 2.28 -12.47 -21.49
CA GLY A 217 1.54 -11.38 -22.12
C GLY A 217 0.73 -10.54 -21.11
N ARG A 218 0.15 -9.45 -21.63
CA ARG A 218 -0.74 -8.57 -20.88
C ARG A 218 -2.11 -9.21 -20.70
N ILE A 219 -2.68 -9.07 -19.50
CA ILE A 219 -4.08 -9.44 -19.24
C ILE A 219 -5.01 -8.26 -19.50
N LYS A 220 -6.24 -8.55 -19.87
CA LYS A 220 -7.32 -7.58 -20.13
C LYS A 220 -8.61 -8.04 -19.48
N ASP A 221 -9.51 -7.10 -19.23
CA ASP A 221 -10.86 -7.35 -18.73
C ASP A 221 -10.85 -8.29 -17.51
N THR A 222 -9.88 -8.05 -16.63
CA THR A 222 -9.59 -8.88 -15.45
C THR A 222 -9.87 -8.10 -14.20
N LEU A 223 -10.62 -8.71 -13.28
CA LEU A 223 -10.89 -8.20 -11.95
C LEU A 223 -10.13 -9.04 -10.94
N VAL A 224 -9.53 -8.38 -9.95
CA VAL A 224 -8.92 -9.04 -8.78
C VAL A 224 -9.70 -8.62 -7.54
N ALA A 225 -10.15 -9.60 -6.78
CA ALA A 225 -10.92 -9.37 -5.56
C ALA A 225 -10.42 -10.26 -4.42
N GLY A 226 -10.57 -9.78 -3.20
CA GLY A 226 -10.18 -10.50 -2.00
C GLY A 226 -10.36 -9.66 -0.74
N ASN A 227 -9.83 -10.16 0.37
CA ASN A 227 -9.71 -9.40 1.60
C ASN A 227 -8.24 -9.11 1.88
N ALA A 228 -7.91 -7.84 2.17
CA ALA A 228 -6.53 -7.41 2.33
C ALA A 228 -5.82 -8.06 3.52
N ILE A 229 -6.54 -8.28 4.64
CA ILE A 229 -5.96 -8.92 5.83
C ILE A 229 -5.70 -10.39 5.56
N GLU A 230 -6.64 -11.10 4.94
CA GLU A 230 -6.45 -12.50 4.56
C GLU A 230 -5.31 -12.66 3.55
N THR A 231 -5.27 -11.77 2.53
CA THR A 231 -4.20 -11.77 1.52
C THR A 231 -2.83 -11.55 2.13
N LEU A 232 -2.72 -10.60 3.07
CA LEU A 232 -1.46 -10.29 3.75
C LEU A 232 -1.11 -11.26 4.89
N ASN A 233 -2.01 -12.17 5.24
CA ASN A 233 -1.72 -13.29 6.13
C ASN A 233 -1.19 -14.53 5.38
N ASP A 234 -1.28 -14.54 4.04
CA ASP A 234 -0.78 -15.63 3.18
C ASP A 234 0.22 -15.08 2.15
N VAL A 235 1.27 -14.41 2.64
CA VAL A 235 2.31 -13.82 1.80
C VAL A 235 3.35 -14.87 1.46
N ALA A 236 3.57 -15.13 0.16
CA ALA A 236 4.62 -16.03 -0.29
C ALA A 236 6.02 -15.37 -0.23
N ALA A 237 6.12 -14.11 -0.66
CA ALA A 237 7.36 -13.35 -0.69
C ALA A 237 7.13 -11.83 -0.63
N ILE A 238 8.13 -11.09 -0.17
CA ILE A 238 8.18 -9.63 -0.21
C ILE A 238 9.44 -9.21 -0.94
N GLY A 239 9.30 -8.24 -1.85
CA GLY A 239 10.41 -7.72 -2.64
C GLY A 239 11.51 -7.07 -1.80
N ASN A 240 12.75 -7.20 -2.24
CA ASN A 240 13.94 -6.69 -1.54
C ASN A 240 14.23 -5.20 -1.78
N ARG A 241 13.37 -4.50 -2.51
CA ARG A 241 13.50 -3.07 -2.77
C ARG A 241 12.26 -2.33 -2.30
N ALA A 242 12.47 -1.26 -1.56
CA ALA A 242 11.43 -0.30 -1.30
C ALA A 242 11.26 0.60 -2.55
N GLU A 243 10.08 0.58 -3.12
CA GLU A 243 9.70 1.45 -4.24
C GLU A 243 8.66 2.45 -3.76
N ARG A 244 8.63 3.63 -4.37
CA ARG A 244 7.70 4.69 -3.98
C ARG A 244 6.48 4.67 -4.90
N ASP A 245 5.33 4.94 -4.33
CA ASP A 245 4.11 5.29 -5.05
C ASP A 245 3.65 6.70 -4.63
N PHE A 246 2.95 7.42 -5.52
CA PHE A 246 2.61 8.84 -5.38
C PHE A 246 1.12 9.09 -5.56
#